data_bed60b20679e9ef59d9350040ebf4d7b
#
_entry.id   bed60b20679e9ef59d9350040ebf4d7b
#
_cell.length_a   1.000
_cell.length_b   1.000
_cell.length_c   1.000
_cell.angle_alpha   90.00
_cell.angle_beta   90.00
_cell.angle_gamma   90.00
#
_symmetry.space_group_name_H-M   'P 1'
#
loop_
_entity.id
_entity.type
_entity.pdbx_description
1 polymer ?
#
loop_
_entity_poly.entity_id
_entity_poly.type
_entity_poly.pdbx_seq_one_letter_code
_entity_poly.pdbx_strand_id
1 'polypeptide(L)'
;MCESSITRKMNQPLLHVMIPAYGKSPYLRQTLESAVKYLPIEVPITVIEDPSEESNIEDLVKEFSRVQYVKNNQRLGIGGNFNKSIELSTGIFTQVCGSDDIFLKNPLVDFDRDKLSIPEIAVVGLDVEVINKSSEVVKTIPDTVKRRLRPRMGKLNIFQNQKIFSNLMLGDWLYFPAIFWKTQIIKQIKFDGNFHTAMDLDIFIRLLKDDKKIAFINSKILGYRRHDQSASSLYAKSIGRFEEEFLCHKNALEVARNKKWRTGAIFAQLALTVRLHAIMQSFLMVFSSPTSALKVLVKAISPIR
;
A
#
# COMPACT_ATOMS: atom_id res chain seq x y z
N MET A 1 -31.15 -23.81 -0.77
CA MET A 1 -29.80 -23.31 -1.10
C MET A 1 -29.61 -21.78 -0.93
N CYS A 2 -30.65 -20.99 -0.72
CA CYS A 2 -30.54 -19.52 -0.57
C CYS A 2 -30.27 -19.06 0.88
N GLU A 3 -30.71 -19.79 1.89
CA GLU A 3 -30.52 -19.41 3.31
C GLU A 3 -29.07 -19.55 3.82
N SER A 4 -28.30 -20.51 3.28
CA SER A 4 -26.91 -20.71 3.69
C SER A 4 -25.96 -19.59 3.21
N SER A 5 -26.32 -18.87 2.17
CA SER A 5 -25.52 -17.75 1.63
C SER A 5 -25.75 -16.43 2.40
N ILE A 6 -26.95 -16.25 2.93
CA ILE A 6 -27.33 -15.06 3.71
C ILE A 6 -26.74 -15.13 5.12
N THR A 7 -26.83 -16.30 5.78
CA THR A 7 -26.24 -16.53 7.12
C THR A 7 -24.72 -16.45 7.12
N ARG A 8 -24.04 -16.86 6.04
CA ARG A 8 -22.59 -16.73 5.88
C ARG A 8 -22.13 -15.27 5.76
N LYS A 9 -22.94 -14.37 5.18
CA LYS A 9 -22.64 -12.93 5.09
C LYS A 9 -22.80 -12.20 6.41
N MET A 10 -23.64 -12.68 7.34
CA MET A 10 -23.87 -12.01 8.63
C MET A 10 -22.71 -12.19 9.64
N ASN A 11 -21.84 -13.20 9.47
CA ASN A 11 -20.71 -13.47 10.36
C ASN A 11 -19.33 -13.09 9.81
N GLN A 12 -19.27 -12.48 8.62
CA GLN A 12 -17.99 -12.09 8.05
C GLN A 12 -17.49 -10.78 8.69
N PRO A 13 -16.26 -10.72 9.25
CA PRO A 13 -15.74 -9.49 9.83
C PRO A 13 -15.61 -8.40 8.76
N LEU A 14 -15.86 -7.15 9.16
CA LEU A 14 -15.75 -6.02 8.24
C LEU A 14 -14.30 -5.83 7.74
N LEU A 15 -13.36 -5.97 8.65
CA LEU A 15 -11.93 -5.83 8.40
C LEU A 15 -11.19 -7.06 8.90
N HIS A 16 -10.16 -7.50 8.19
CA HIS A 16 -9.13 -8.41 8.64
C HIS A 16 -7.77 -7.74 8.49
N VAL A 17 -7.02 -7.62 9.56
CA VAL A 17 -5.67 -7.05 9.54
C VAL A 17 -4.65 -8.16 9.36
N MET A 18 -3.93 -8.10 8.26
CA MET A 18 -2.85 -9.01 7.90
C MET A 18 -1.52 -8.29 8.08
N ILE A 19 -0.59 -8.89 8.80
CA ILE A 19 0.74 -8.32 9.09
C ILE A 19 1.80 -9.23 8.48
N PRO A 20 2.18 -9.01 7.22
CA PRO A 20 3.29 -9.74 6.61
C PRO A 20 4.59 -9.36 7.32
N ALA A 21 5.37 -10.37 7.69
CA ALA A 21 6.61 -10.20 8.42
C ALA A 21 7.72 -11.06 7.81
N TYR A 22 8.97 -10.60 7.92
CA TYR A 22 10.16 -11.28 7.43
C TYR A 22 11.35 -10.98 8.33
N GLY A 23 12.08 -12.01 8.71
CA GLY A 23 13.27 -11.89 9.56
C GLY A 23 12.97 -11.37 10.96
N LYS A 24 13.97 -10.72 11.57
CA LYS A 24 13.80 -10.05 12.86
C LYS A 24 13.33 -8.62 12.65
N SER A 25 12.14 -8.28 13.10
CA SER A 25 11.67 -6.90 13.13
C SER A 25 11.75 -6.35 14.55
N PRO A 26 12.54 -5.30 14.80
CA PRO A 26 12.60 -4.67 16.12
C PRO A 26 11.28 -3.97 16.51
N TYR A 27 10.39 -3.78 15.55
CA TYR A 27 9.13 -3.04 15.74
C TYR A 27 7.89 -3.92 15.83
N LEU A 28 7.97 -5.21 15.44
CA LEU A 28 6.80 -6.09 15.38
C LEU A 28 6.06 -6.17 16.72
N ARG A 29 6.79 -6.19 17.86
CA ARG A 29 6.17 -6.15 19.20
C ARG A 29 5.28 -4.91 19.35
N GLN A 30 5.78 -3.73 19.02
CA GLN A 30 5.01 -2.48 19.11
C GLN A 30 3.80 -2.48 18.17
N THR A 31 3.97 -3.05 16.96
CA THR A 31 2.87 -3.24 16.02
C THR A 31 1.77 -4.10 16.63
N LEU A 32 2.11 -5.26 17.21
CA LEU A 32 1.15 -6.19 17.82
C LEU A 32 0.48 -5.60 19.06
N GLU A 33 1.23 -4.97 19.97
CA GLU A 33 0.71 -4.28 21.15
C GLU A 33 -0.32 -3.21 20.75
N SER A 34 0.00 -2.38 19.77
CA SER A 34 -0.92 -1.36 19.30
C SER A 34 -2.15 -1.95 18.58
N ALA A 35 -1.95 -3.01 17.78
CA ALA A 35 -3.04 -3.69 17.11
C ALA A 35 -4.03 -4.32 18.13
N VAL A 36 -3.54 -5.02 19.13
CA VAL A 36 -4.37 -5.62 20.19
C VAL A 36 -5.09 -4.55 21.00
N LYS A 37 -4.43 -3.41 21.25
CA LYS A 37 -5.00 -2.29 22.02
C LYS A 37 -6.12 -1.55 21.27
N TYR A 38 -5.97 -1.30 19.99
CA TYR A 38 -6.85 -0.38 19.27
C TYR A 38 -7.85 -1.06 18.33
N LEU A 39 -7.57 -2.28 17.88
CA LEU A 39 -8.51 -2.99 17.01
C LEU A 39 -9.66 -3.60 17.84
N PRO A 40 -10.91 -3.45 17.39
CA PRO A 40 -12.06 -4.14 17.98
C PRO A 40 -11.87 -5.66 18.02
N ILE A 41 -12.50 -6.33 18.97
CA ILE A 41 -12.32 -7.78 19.18
C ILE A 41 -12.79 -8.61 17.97
N GLU A 42 -13.76 -8.09 17.23
CA GLU A 42 -14.30 -8.69 16.01
C GLU A 42 -13.40 -8.56 14.78
N VAL A 43 -12.31 -7.77 14.86
CA VAL A 43 -11.31 -7.62 13.78
C VAL A 43 -10.22 -8.67 13.99
N PRO A 44 -10.15 -9.72 13.17
CA PRO A 44 -9.06 -10.69 13.23
C PRO A 44 -7.71 -10.03 12.91
N ILE A 45 -6.66 -10.54 13.56
CA ILE A 45 -5.27 -10.13 13.34
C ILE A 45 -4.47 -11.38 12.99
N THR A 46 -3.80 -11.39 11.86
CA THR A 46 -2.94 -12.51 11.45
C THR A 46 -1.57 -12.02 11.05
N VAL A 47 -0.53 -12.55 11.67
CA VAL A 47 0.86 -12.39 11.23
C VAL A 47 1.19 -13.49 10.24
N ILE A 48 1.76 -13.11 9.08
CA ILE A 48 2.20 -14.07 8.06
C ILE A 48 3.70 -13.93 7.88
N GLU A 49 4.41 -14.94 8.35
CA GLU A 49 5.86 -14.98 8.23
C GLU A 49 6.29 -15.50 6.87
N ASP A 50 7.09 -14.70 6.17
CA ASP A 50 7.91 -15.19 5.06
C ASP A 50 9.22 -15.75 5.64
N PRO A 51 9.58 -17.03 5.41
CA PRO A 51 10.68 -17.68 6.11
C PRO A 51 12.02 -16.98 5.92
N SER A 52 12.79 -16.90 7.00
CA SER A 52 14.19 -16.46 7.03
C SER A 52 15.01 -17.36 7.95
N GLU A 53 16.33 -17.37 7.78
CA GLU A 53 17.25 -18.14 8.62
C GLU A 53 17.22 -17.69 10.07
N GLU A 54 17.07 -16.38 10.29
CA GLU A 54 17.02 -15.77 11.61
C GLU A 54 15.62 -15.18 11.87
N SER A 55 14.70 -15.98 12.43
CA SER A 55 13.38 -15.51 12.80
C SER A 55 13.03 -15.88 14.23
N ASN A 56 12.40 -14.94 14.94
CA ASN A 56 11.79 -15.15 16.24
C ASN A 56 10.30 -14.74 16.24
N ILE A 57 9.71 -14.61 15.06
CA ILE A 57 8.35 -14.09 14.87
C ILE A 57 7.33 -14.98 15.57
N GLU A 58 7.44 -16.31 15.40
CA GLU A 58 6.52 -17.28 16.00
C GLU A 58 6.47 -17.15 17.53
N ASP A 59 7.64 -17.12 18.18
CA ASP A 59 7.72 -17.03 19.64
C ASP A 59 7.16 -15.70 20.15
N LEU A 60 7.44 -14.61 19.42
CA LEU A 60 6.86 -13.31 19.75
C LEU A 60 5.32 -13.32 19.62
N VAL A 61 4.79 -13.90 18.54
CA VAL A 61 3.34 -13.90 18.31
C VAL A 61 2.60 -14.75 19.35
N LYS A 62 3.20 -15.84 19.87
CA LYS A 62 2.63 -16.67 20.96
C LYS A 62 2.33 -15.89 22.24
N GLU A 63 3.00 -14.76 22.46
CA GLU A 63 2.72 -13.88 23.60
C GLU A 63 1.38 -13.14 23.46
N PHE A 64 0.77 -13.11 22.27
CA PHE A 64 -0.45 -12.39 21.94
C PHE A 64 -1.59 -13.36 21.60
N SER A 65 -2.36 -13.79 22.59
CA SER A 65 -3.42 -14.80 22.46
C SER A 65 -4.49 -14.46 21.40
N ARG A 66 -4.64 -13.17 21.04
CA ARG A 66 -5.60 -12.68 20.05
C ARG A 66 -5.04 -12.72 18.60
N VAL A 67 -3.75 -12.92 18.44
CA VAL A 67 -3.07 -12.84 17.13
C VAL A 67 -2.87 -14.24 16.57
N GLN A 68 -3.33 -14.46 15.36
CA GLN A 68 -3.08 -15.70 14.62
C GLN A 68 -1.70 -15.64 13.96
N TYR A 69 -1.04 -16.78 13.91
CA TYR A 69 0.24 -16.94 13.24
C TYR A 69 0.16 -17.93 12.09
N VAL A 70 0.72 -17.57 10.95
CA VAL A 70 0.87 -18.43 9.77
C VAL A 70 2.29 -18.27 9.23
N LYS A 71 2.96 -19.37 8.95
CA LYS A 71 4.27 -19.40 8.30
C LYS A 71 4.14 -19.94 6.89
N ASN A 72 4.73 -19.27 5.91
CA ASN A 72 4.82 -19.79 4.55
C ASN A 72 5.78 -20.96 4.49
N ASN A 73 5.48 -21.96 3.64
CA ASN A 73 6.33 -23.13 3.48
C ASN A 73 7.67 -22.81 2.80
N GLN A 74 7.72 -21.71 2.04
CA GLN A 74 8.90 -21.21 1.35
C GLN A 74 8.85 -19.69 1.25
N ARG A 75 9.99 -19.08 0.99
CA ARG A 75 10.09 -17.62 0.80
C ARG A 75 9.32 -17.20 -0.46
N LEU A 76 8.36 -16.32 -0.30
CA LEU A 76 7.49 -15.79 -1.35
C LEU A 76 7.91 -14.40 -1.84
N GLY A 77 8.71 -13.69 -1.05
CA GLY A 77 9.02 -12.28 -1.25
C GLY A 77 7.84 -11.36 -0.91
N ILE A 78 8.05 -10.05 -1.04
CA ILE A 78 7.08 -9.04 -0.58
C ILE A 78 5.72 -9.22 -1.26
N GLY A 79 5.67 -9.19 -2.59
CA GLY A 79 4.42 -9.31 -3.35
C GLY A 79 3.73 -10.66 -3.16
N GLY A 80 4.52 -11.76 -3.09
CA GLY A 80 4.00 -13.09 -2.81
C GLY A 80 3.39 -13.19 -1.41
N ASN A 81 4.04 -12.62 -0.38
CA ASN A 81 3.53 -12.60 0.99
C ASN A 81 2.29 -11.71 1.13
N PHE A 82 2.21 -10.60 0.38
CA PHE A 82 1.00 -9.78 0.31
C PHE A 82 -0.16 -10.55 -0.36
N ASN A 83 0.09 -11.25 -1.47
CA ASN A 83 -0.93 -12.08 -2.10
C ASN A 83 -1.41 -13.22 -1.18
N LYS A 84 -0.49 -13.83 -0.42
CA LYS A 84 -0.84 -14.84 0.59
C LYS A 84 -1.68 -14.25 1.72
N SER A 85 -1.35 -13.04 2.16
CA SER A 85 -2.16 -12.27 3.12
C SER A 85 -3.59 -12.07 2.63
N ILE A 86 -3.75 -11.62 1.39
CA ILE A 86 -5.06 -11.42 0.77
C ILE A 86 -5.81 -12.76 0.62
N GLU A 87 -5.14 -13.83 0.21
CA GLU A 87 -5.73 -15.16 0.06
C GLU A 87 -6.35 -15.67 1.35
N LEU A 88 -5.62 -15.56 2.46
CA LEU A 88 -6.03 -16.03 3.78
C LEU A 88 -7.04 -15.12 4.47
N SER A 89 -7.19 -13.89 4.01
CA SER A 89 -8.11 -12.95 4.63
C SER A 89 -9.56 -13.39 4.52
N THR A 90 -10.26 -13.28 5.66
CA THR A 90 -11.69 -13.59 5.82
C THR A 90 -12.57 -12.33 5.89
N GLY A 91 -11.96 -11.13 5.98
CA GLY A 91 -12.69 -9.87 6.08
C GLY A 91 -13.39 -9.45 4.78
N ILE A 92 -14.42 -8.62 4.87
CA ILE A 92 -14.98 -7.89 3.72
C ILE A 92 -13.90 -7.00 3.11
N PHE A 93 -13.12 -6.35 3.96
CA PHE A 93 -11.92 -5.64 3.61
C PHE A 93 -10.69 -6.30 4.25
N THR A 94 -9.57 -6.22 3.57
CA THR A 94 -8.26 -6.65 4.06
C THR A 94 -7.37 -5.43 4.20
N GLN A 95 -6.75 -5.25 5.36
CA GLN A 95 -5.63 -4.32 5.53
C GLN A 95 -4.33 -5.13 5.57
N VAL A 96 -3.38 -4.78 4.71
CA VAL A 96 -2.02 -5.33 4.75
C VAL A 96 -1.16 -4.28 5.45
N CYS A 97 -0.97 -4.46 6.76
CA CYS A 97 -0.25 -3.53 7.63
C CYS A 97 1.23 -3.88 7.69
N GLY A 98 2.11 -2.88 7.72
CA GLY A 98 3.54 -3.10 7.93
C GLY A 98 3.81 -3.70 9.32
N SER A 99 4.85 -4.53 9.41
CA SER A 99 5.32 -5.10 10.70
C SER A 99 6.12 -4.09 11.54
N ASP A 100 6.17 -2.85 11.11
CA ASP A 100 6.91 -1.73 11.70
C ASP A 100 6.02 -0.52 12.01
N ASP A 101 4.76 -0.54 11.63
CA ASP A 101 3.79 0.52 11.88
C ASP A 101 3.06 0.31 13.22
N ILE A 102 2.44 1.38 13.74
CA ILE A 102 1.64 1.31 14.98
C ILE A 102 0.22 1.82 14.75
N PHE A 103 -0.77 1.15 15.31
CA PHE A 103 -2.15 1.65 15.33
C PHE A 103 -2.26 2.80 16.33
N LEU A 104 -2.93 3.89 15.94
CA LEU A 104 -3.15 5.08 16.77
C LEU A 104 -4.56 5.11 17.36
N LYS A 105 -5.50 4.46 16.70
CA LYS A 105 -6.91 4.35 17.11
C LYS A 105 -7.62 3.22 16.38
N ASN A 106 -8.85 2.93 16.79
CA ASN A 106 -9.72 2.03 16.05
C ASN A 106 -9.95 2.55 14.62
N PRO A 107 -9.51 1.81 13.58
CA PRO A 107 -9.60 2.26 12.19
C PRO A 107 -11.03 2.25 11.64
N LEU A 108 -11.96 1.61 12.32
CA LEU A 108 -13.37 1.52 11.91
C LEU A 108 -14.24 2.63 12.46
N VAL A 109 -13.73 3.49 13.35
CA VAL A 109 -14.52 4.54 14.02
C VAL A 109 -15.12 5.55 13.06
N ASP A 110 -14.43 5.82 11.94
CA ASP A 110 -14.87 6.75 10.91
C ASP A 110 -15.39 6.03 9.64
N PHE A 111 -15.54 4.69 9.71
CA PHE A 111 -15.95 3.87 8.57
C PHE A 111 -17.47 3.85 8.40
N ASP A 112 -17.96 4.56 7.37
CA ASP A 112 -19.37 4.59 6.99
C ASP A 112 -19.71 3.33 6.16
N ARG A 113 -20.32 2.32 6.81
CA ARG A 113 -20.64 1.03 6.16
C ARG A 113 -21.55 1.21 4.95
N ASP A 114 -22.56 2.06 5.02
CA ASP A 114 -23.55 2.21 3.95
C ASP A 114 -22.94 2.78 2.68
N LYS A 115 -22.06 3.77 2.83
CA LYS A 115 -21.38 4.40 1.70
C LYS A 115 -20.20 3.59 1.16
N LEU A 116 -19.51 2.83 2.00
CA LEU A 116 -18.24 2.17 1.65
C LEU A 116 -18.38 0.70 1.29
N SER A 117 -19.50 0.06 1.63
CA SER A 117 -19.72 -1.36 1.29
C SER A 117 -20.29 -1.59 -0.11
N ILE A 118 -20.52 -0.54 -0.88
CA ILE A 118 -21.03 -0.68 -2.26
C ILE A 118 -20.02 -1.45 -3.15
N PRO A 119 -20.49 -2.24 -4.14
CA PRO A 119 -19.64 -3.13 -4.94
C PRO A 119 -18.53 -2.43 -5.72
N GLU A 120 -18.74 -1.18 -6.12
CA GLU A 120 -17.80 -0.42 -6.93
C GLU A 120 -16.57 0.08 -6.15
N ILE A 121 -16.67 0.22 -4.82
CA ILE A 121 -15.53 0.64 -4.01
C ILE A 121 -14.60 -0.55 -3.81
N ALA A 122 -13.43 -0.45 -4.42
CA ALA A 122 -12.38 -1.46 -4.32
C ALA A 122 -11.34 -1.14 -3.25
N VAL A 123 -11.20 0.14 -2.91
CA VAL A 123 -10.17 0.65 -2.01
C VAL A 123 -10.76 1.72 -1.09
N VAL A 124 -10.41 1.64 0.19
CA VAL A 124 -10.62 2.71 1.16
C VAL A 124 -9.27 3.07 1.75
N GLY A 125 -8.70 4.19 1.33
CA GLY A 125 -7.48 4.75 1.92
C GLY A 125 -7.81 5.54 3.18
N LEU A 126 -6.92 5.49 4.17
CA LEU A 126 -6.99 6.29 5.38
C LEU A 126 -5.69 7.11 5.55
N ASP A 127 -5.71 8.09 6.42
CA ASP A 127 -4.53 8.92 6.67
C ASP A 127 -3.61 8.30 7.72
N VAL A 128 -2.37 8.78 7.75
CA VAL A 128 -1.35 8.35 8.70
C VAL A 128 -0.69 9.54 9.41
N GLU A 129 -0.10 9.29 10.56
CA GLU A 129 0.92 10.13 11.15
C GLU A 129 2.29 9.53 10.79
N VAL A 130 3.20 10.32 10.26
CA VAL A 130 4.55 9.82 9.95
C VAL A 130 5.40 9.88 11.20
N ILE A 131 5.99 8.74 11.57
CA ILE A 131 6.84 8.61 12.77
C ILE A 131 8.24 8.12 12.39
N ASN A 132 9.22 8.46 13.23
CA ASN A 132 10.61 7.98 13.11
C ASN A 132 10.81 6.62 13.81
N LYS A 133 12.07 6.15 13.83
CA LYS A 133 12.46 4.91 14.52
C LYS A 133 12.15 4.90 16.03
N SER A 134 12.05 6.06 16.66
CA SER A 134 11.72 6.24 18.08
C SER A 134 10.23 6.47 18.34
N SER A 135 9.38 6.29 17.33
CA SER A 135 7.92 6.54 17.39
C SER A 135 7.52 8.01 17.58
N GLU A 136 8.43 8.95 17.32
CA GLU A 136 8.16 10.38 17.38
C GLU A 136 7.65 10.89 16.04
N VAL A 137 6.67 11.81 16.07
CA VAL A 137 6.11 12.41 14.85
C VAL A 137 7.15 13.24 14.12
N VAL A 138 7.31 12.99 12.84
CA VAL A 138 8.28 13.70 11.99
C VAL A 138 7.65 14.19 10.70
N LYS A 139 8.28 15.20 10.09
CA LYS A 139 7.92 15.69 8.75
C LYS A 139 9.10 15.42 7.82
N THR A 140 8.87 14.61 6.81
CA THR A 140 9.87 14.36 5.75
C THR A 140 9.51 15.10 4.48
N ILE A 141 10.49 15.30 3.60
CA ILE A 141 10.26 15.94 2.28
C ILE A 141 9.30 15.08 1.44
N PRO A 142 9.48 13.75 1.29
CA PRO A 142 8.55 12.93 0.53
C PRO A 142 7.12 12.99 1.05
N ASP A 143 6.92 12.95 2.37
CA ASP A 143 5.59 12.99 2.96
C ASP A 143 4.93 14.37 2.83
N THR A 144 5.75 15.43 2.84
CA THR A 144 5.26 16.79 2.55
C THR A 144 4.78 16.90 1.10
N VAL A 145 5.53 16.32 0.14
CA VAL A 145 5.12 16.26 -1.26
C VAL A 145 3.84 15.45 -1.43
N LYS A 146 3.75 14.25 -0.84
CA LYS A 146 2.51 13.43 -0.85
C LYS A 146 1.30 14.23 -0.36
N ARG A 147 1.43 14.93 0.75
CA ARG A 147 0.34 15.78 1.31
C ARG A 147 -0.06 16.93 0.37
N ARG A 148 0.88 17.53 -0.36
CA ARG A 148 0.59 18.59 -1.34
C ARG A 148 -0.08 18.09 -2.61
N LEU A 149 0.27 16.88 -3.05
CA LEU A 149 -0.33 16.24 -4.23
C LEU A 149 -1.74 15.71 -3.94
N ARG A 150 -2.04 15.43 -2.67
CA ARG A 150 -3.35 14.96 -2.25
C ARG A 150 -4.44 15.99 -2.61
N PRO A 151 -5.56 15.57 -3.24
CA PRO A 151 -6.69 16.47 -3.49
C PRO A 151 -7.21 17.08 -2.18
N ARG A 152 -7.83 18.28 -2.27
CA ARG A 152 -8.57 18.83 -1.13
C ARG A 152 -9.70 17.87 -0.77
N MET A 153 -9.80 17.51 0.50
CA MET A 153 -10.70 16.46 1.00
C MET A 153 -11.56 16.92 2.14
N GLY A 154 -12.83 16.45 2.14
CA GLY A 154 -13.68 16.42 3.32
C GLY A 154 -13.37 15.22 4.21
N LYS A 155 -14.29 14.89 5.15
CA LYS A 155 -14.13 13.74 6.07
C LYS A 155 -14.10 12.40 5.30
N LEU A 156 -15.02 12.22 4.35
CA LEU A 156 -15.09 11.08 3.44
C LEU A 156 -15.16 11.58 2.00
N ASN A 157 -14.39 10.97 1.13
CA ASN A 157 -14.35 11.30 -0.30
C ASN A 157 -14.39 10.00 -1.10
N ILE A 158 -15.13 10.00 -2.19
CA ILE A 158 -15.20 8.87 -3.14
C ILE A 158 -14.78 9.40 -4.51
N PHE A 159 -13.77 8.77 -5.06
CA PHE A 159 -13.15 9.15 -6.31
C PHE A 159 -13.35 8.08 -7.37
N GLN A 160 -13.53 8.53 -8.61
CA GLN A 160 -13.64 7.66 -9.78
C GLN A 160 -13.11 8.33 -11.04
N ASN A 161 -12.89 7.53 -12.08
CA ASN A 161 -12.59 8.00 -13.42
C ASN A 161 -11.28 8.80 -13.54
N GLN A 162 -11.20 9.59 -14.62
CA GLN A 162 -10.02 10.36 -15.01
C GLN A 162 -9.47 11.27 -13.92
N LYS A 163 -10.32 11.86 -13.05
CA LYS A 163 -9.85 12.85 -12.07
C LYS A 163 -8.87 12.24 -11.06
N ILE A 164 -9.24 11.12 -10.43
CA ILE A 164 -8.34 10.46 -9.48
C ILE A 164 -7.17 9.80 -10.20
N PHE A 165 -7.40 9.20 -11.36
CA PHE A 165 -6.34 8.63 -12.18
C PHE A 165 -5.26 9.67 -12.50
N SER A 166 -5.65 10.83 -13.02
CA SER A 166 -4.71 11.93 -13.33
C SER A 166 -3.95 12.41 -12.10
N ASN A 167 -4.61 12.46 -10.96
CA ASN A 167 -3.99 12.88 -9.71
C ASN A 167 -2.95 11.85 -9.21
N LEU A 168 -3.24 10.55 -9.28
CA LEU A 168 -2.28 9.50 -8.94
C LEU A 168 -1.08 9.49 -9.89
N MET A 169 -1.26 9.89 -11.16
CA MET A 169 -0.14 10.06 -12.11
C MET A 169 0.75 11.26 -11.81
N LEU A 170 0.29 12.23 -11.02
CA LEU A 170 1.17 13.26 -10.45
C LEU A 170 2.01 12.74 -9.28
N GLY A 171 1.52 11.77 -8.58
CA GLY A 171 2.22 11.08 -7.49
C GLY A 171 1.24 10.32 -6.59
N ASP A 172 1.61 9.11 -6.25
CA ASP A 172 0.84 8.32 -5.27
C ASP A 172 1.00 8.91 -3.87
N TRP A 173 -0.10 9.46 -3.37
CA TRP A 173 -0.18 10.07 -2.04
C TRP A 173 -0.81 9.16 -1.00
N LEU A 174 -1.30 7.98 -1.38
CA LEU A 174 -1.81 6.98 -0.45
C LEU A 174 -0.65 6.31 0.30
N TYR A 175 -0.95 5.79 1.48
CA TYR A 175 0.00 5.02 2.27
C TYR A 175 -0.47 3.58 2.32
N PHE A 176 0.28 2.68 1.71
CA PHE A 176 -0.06 1.27 1.54
C PHE A 176 -0.59 0.60 2.82
N PRO A 177 0.05 0.71 4.00
CA PRO A 177 -0.42 0.03 5.20
C PRO A 177 -1.73 0.61 5.77
N ALA A 178 -2.15 1.79 5.33
CA ALA A 178 -3.42 2.42 5.71
C ALA A 178 -4.52 2.24 4.65
N ILE A 179 -4.43 1.20 3.84
CA ILE A 179 -5.41 0.89 2.79
C ILE A 179 -6.23 -0.33 3.20
N PHE A 180 -7.56 -0.20 3.11
CA PHE A 180 -8.48 -1.31 3.16
C PHE A 180 -8.83 -1.73 1.75
N TRP A 181 -8.39 -2.90 1.37
CA TRP A 181 -8.63 -3.52 0.08
C TRP A 181 -9.93 -4.31 0.13
N LYS A 182 -10.84 -4.12 -0.81
CA LYS A 182 -12.02 -4.98 -0.93
C LYS A 182 -11.57 -6.40 -1.23
N THR A 183 -11.68 -7.29 -0.27
CA THR A 183 -11.04 -8.61 -0.30
C THR A 183 -11.37 -9.41 -1.56
N GLN A 184 -12.63 -9.46 -1.98
CA GLN A 184 -13.03 -10.20 -3.16
C GLN A 184 -12.42 -9.63 -4.46
N ILE A 185 -12.30 -8.31 -4.56
CA ILE A 185 -11.73 -7.65 -5.74
C ILE A 185 -10.23 -7.89 -5.80
N ILE A 186 -9.52 -7.67 -4.69
CA ILE A 186 -8.06 -7.81 -4.68
C ILE A 186 -7.61 -9.26 -4.83
N LYS A 187 -8.40 -10.25 -4.37
CA LYS A 187 -8.14 -11.69 -4.62
C LYS A 187 -8.11 -12.03 -6.11
N GLN A 188 -8.91 -11.34 -6.92
CA GLN A 188 -8.95 -11.56 -8.37
C GLN A 188 -7.81 -10.83 -9.09
N ILE A 189 -7.54 -9.58 -8.71
CA ILE A 189 -6.55 -8.72 -9.37
C ILE A 189 -5.13 -9.11 -8.98
N LYS A 190 -4.87 -9.40 -7.71
CA LYS A 190 -3.57 -9.73 -7.09
C LYS A 190 -2.50 -8.65 -7.29
N PHE A 191 -1.53 -8.61 -6.40
CA PHE A 191 -0.29 -7.85 -6.58
C PHE A 191 0.58 -8.55 -7.63
N ASP A 192 1.11 -7.78 -8.59
CA ASP A 192 2.05 -8.32 -9.56
C ASP A 192 3.41 -8.51 -8.89
N GLY A 193 3.91 -9.74 -8.89
CA GLY A 193 5.20 -10.10 -8.29
C GLY A 193 6.42 -9.47 -8.96
N ASN A 194 6.25 -8.85 -10.13
CA ASN A 194 7.32 -8.11 -10.81
C ASN A 194 7.58 -6.73 -10.20
N PHE A 195 6.66 -6.23 -9.38
CA PHE A 195 6.81 -4.96 -8.66
C PHE A 195 7.23 -5.21 -7.21
N HIS A 196 8.14 -4.36 -6.71
CA HIS A 196 8.60 -4.37 -5.32
C HIS A 196 8.21 -3.10 -4.58
N THR A 197 8.10 -1.97 -5.28
CA THR A 197 7.82 -0.66 -4.68
C THR A 197 6.59 0.03 -5.25
N ALA A 198 6.25 -0.20 -6.52
CA ALA A 198 5.13 0.44 -7.20
C ALA A 198 3.87 -0.46 -7.30
N MET A 199 3.77 -1.45 -6.41
CA MET A 199 2.67 -2.44 -6.42
C MET A 199 1.30 -1.80 -6.21
N ASP A 200 1.20 -0.82 -5.34
CA ASP A 200 -0.03 -0.08 -5.06
C ASP A 200 -0.45 0.77 -6.26
N LEU A 201 0.49 1.50 -6.85
CA LEU A 201 0.21 2.31 -8.04
C LEU A 201 -0.27 1.44 -9.21
N ASP A 202 0.37 0.28 -9.45
CA ASP A 202 -0.05 -0.68 -10.47
C ASP A 202 -1.49 -1.16 -10.23
N ILE A 203 -1.81 -1.55 -8.99
CA ILE A 203 -3.19 -1.96 -8.65
C ILE A 203 -4.18 -0.83 -8.85
N PHE A 204 -3.87 0.41 -8.46
CA PHE A 204 -4.78 1.54 -8.67
C PHE A 204 -5.05 1.77 -10.14
N ILE A 205 -4.05 1.65 -11.02
CA ILE A 205 -4.21 1.75 -12.47
C ILE A 205 -5.17 0.67 -12.98
N ARG A 206 -4.98 -0.59 -12.56
CA ARG A 206 -5.83 -1.71 -12.96
C ARG A 206 -7.26 -1.58 -12.45
N LEU A 207 -7.46 -1.17 -11.20
CA LEU A 207 -8.77 -0.93 -10.62
C LEU A 207 -9.53 0.19 -11.35
N LEU A 208 -8.86 1.30 -11.65
CA LEU A 208 -9.48 2.43 -12.35
C LEU A 208 -9.76 2.12 -13.82
N LYS A 209 -8.94 1.28 -14.46
CA LYS A 209 -9.24 0.69 -15.78
C LYS A 209 -10.58 -0.02 -15.77
N ASP A 210 -10.89 -0.76 -14.71
CA ASP A 210 -12.13 -1.53 -14.53
C ASP A 210 -13.24 -0.73 -13.83
N ASP A 211 -13.18 0.61 -13.92
CA ASP A 211 -14.17 1.58 -13.40
C ASP A 211 -14.46 1.44 -11.89
N LYS A 212 -13.52 0.86 -11.14
CA LYS A 212 -13.63 0.78 -9.69
C LYS A 212 -13.37 2.15 -9.05
N LYS A 213 -13.94 2.33 -7.86
CA LYS A 213 -13.84 3.57 -7.08
C LYS A 213 -12.82 3.42 -5.96
N ILE A 214 -12.14 4.51 -5.67
CA ILE A 214 -11.25 4.67 -4.52
C ILE A 214 -11.92 5.63 -3.55
N ALA A 215 -12.16 5.19 -2.32
CA ALA A 215 -12.60 6.05 -1.24
C ALA A 215 -11.39 6.48 -0.39
N PHE A 216 -11.52 7.62 0.28
CA PHE A 216 -10.54 8.08 1.27
C PHE A 216 -11.25 8.68 2.47
N ILE A 217 -10.86 8.23 3.66
CA ILE A 217 -11.29 8.78 4.95
C ILE A 217 -10.15 9.60 5.52
N ASN A 218 -10.40 10.89 5.75
CA ASN A 218 -9.41 11.79 6.35
C ASN A 218 -9.31 11.55 7.87
N SER A 219 -8.75 10.39 8.23
CA SER A 219 -8.64 9.90 9.60
C SER A 219 -7.30 9.19 9.77
N LYS A 220 -6.44 9.71 10.63
CA LYS A 220 -5.13 9.12 10.93
C LYS A 220 -5.32 7.90 11.83
N ILE A 221 -5.07 6.72 11.27
CA ILE A 221 -5.25 5.44 11.96
C ILE A 221 -3.94 4.77 12.35
N LEU A 222 -2.86 5.09 11.62
CA LEU A 222 -1.53 4.50 11.80
C LEU A 222 -0.46 5.56 12.02
N GLY A 223 0.51 5.24 12.85
CA GLY A 223 1.85 5.82 12.83
C GLY A 223 2.68 5.08 11.79
N TYR A 224 2.84 5.68 10.60
CA TYR A 224 3.64 5.14 9.52
C TYR A 224 5.12 5.37 9.80
N ARG A 225 5.87 4.29 10.01
CA ARG A 225 7.26 4.38 10.44
C ARG A 225 8.22 4.56 9.28
N ARG A 226 9.09 5.56 9.41
CA ARG A 226 10.23 5.79 8.51
C ARG A 226 11.52 5.38 9.18
N HIS A 227 12.21 4.38 8.61
CA HIS A 227 13.53 3.94 9.04
C HIS A 227 14.32 3.35 7.86
N ASP A 228 15.65 3.31 7.98
CA ASP A 228 16.54 2.94 6.87
C ASP A 228 16.44 1.48 6.45
N GLN A 229 15.94 0.60 7.32
CA GLN A 229 15.80 -0.84 7.09
C GLN A 229 14.42 -1.22 6.51
N SER A 230 13.49 -0.25 6.33
CA SER A 230 12.21 -0.56 5.71
C SER A 230 12.39 -1.00 4.25
N ALA A 231 11.53 -1.90 3.78
CA ALA A 231 11.59 -2.40 2.40
C ALA A 231 11.59 -1.23 1.39
N SER A 232 10.72 -0.24 1.60
CA SER A 232 10.66 0.95 0.77
C SER A 232 11.94 1.80 0.79
N SER A 233 12.64 1.88 1.95
CA SER A 233 13.90 2.61 2.07
C SER A 233 15.06 1.87 1.39
N LEU A 234 15.12 0.54 1.52
CA LEU A 234 16.13 -0.27 0.87
C LEU A 234 16.03 -0.20 -0.67
N TYR A 235 14.81 -0.27 -1.20
CA TYR A 235 14.57 -0.14 -2.64
C TYR A 235 14.61 1.31 -3.15
N ALA A 236 14.45 2.30 -2.28
CA ALA A 236 14.39 3.72 -2.68
C ALA A 236 15.61 4.20 -3.49
N LYS A 237 16.77 3.59 -3.26
CA LYS A 237 18.05 3.92 -3.92
C LYS A 237 18.35 3.00 -5.11
N SER A 238 17.51 2.02 -5.42
CA SER A 238 17.73 1.07 -6.51
C SER A 238 17.29 1.62 -7.86
N ILE A 239 17.98 1.22 -8.93
CA ILE A 239 17.55 1.50 -10.31
C ILE A 239 16.18 0.86 -10.57
N GLY A 240 15.96 -0.35 -10.03
CA GLY A 240 14.72 -1.11 -10.20
C GLY A 240 13.48 -0.34 -9.81
N ARG A 241 13.55 0.48 -8.75
CA ARG A 241 12.43 1.35 -8.37
C ARG A 241 11.98 2.26 -9.51
N PHE A 242 12.92 2.96 -10.17
CA PHE A 242 12.57 3.85 -11.26
C PHE A 242 12.04 3.08 -12.48
N GLU A 243 12.57 1.87 -12.70
CA GLU A 243 12.07 0.98 -13.76
C GLU A 243 10.62 0.61 -13.54
N GLU A 244 10.27 0.24 -12.31
CA GLU A 244 8.89 -0.06 -11.91
C GLU A 244 7.97 1.16 -12.05
N GLU A 245 8.37 2.31 -11.51
CA GLU A 245 7.58 3.54 -11.60
C GLU A 245 7.34 3.97 -13.06
N PHE A 246 8.37 3.92 -13.93
CA PHE A 246 8.20 4.22 -15.35
C PHE A 246 7.35 3.17 -16.08
N LEU A 247 7.42 1.90 -15.69
CA LEU A 247 6.55 0.86 -16.25
C LEU A 247 5.09 1.12 -15.86
N CYS A 248 4.81 1.47 -14.59
CA CYS A 248 3.47 1.89 -14.17
C CYS A 248 2.95 3.07 -15.01
N HIS A 249 3.78 4.08 -15.25
CA HIS A 249 3.39 5.22 -16.08
C HIS A 249 3.14 4.84 -17.54
N LYS A 250 3.89 3.90 -18.09
CA LYS A 250 3.64 3.35 -19.43
C LYS A 250 2.31 2.64 -19.51
N ASN A 251 2.04 1.73 -18.56
CA ASN A 251 0.76 1.02 -18.45
C ASN A 251 -0.41 2.00 -18.27
N ALA A 252 -0.21 3.02 -17.44
CA ALA A 252 -1.19 4.08 -17.23
C ALA A 252 -1.48 4.88 -18.50
N LEU A 253 -0.46 5.19 -19.31
CA LEU A 253 -0.63 5.90 -20.58
C LEU A 253 -1.50 5.09 -21.54
N GLU A 254 -1.29 3.78 -21.62
CA GLU A 254 -2.11 2.88 -22.43
C GLU A 254 -3.56 2.86 -21.95
N VAL A 255 -3.79 2.70 -20.65
CA VAL A 255 -5.13 2.75 -20.05
C VAL A 255 -5.82 4.08 -20.35
N ALA A 256 -5.12 5.20 -20.15
CA ALA A 256 -5.67 6.53 -20.38
C ALA A 256 -6.05 6.77 -21.85
N ARG A 257 -5.24 6.28 -22.80
CA ARG A 257 -5.54 6.33 -24.24
C ARG A 257 -6.79 5.53 -24.57
N ASN A 258 -6.88 4.29 -24.09
CA ASN A 258 -8.02 3.41 -24.34
C ASN A 258 -9.32 3.96 -23.74
N LYS A 259 -9.25 4.55 -22.57
CA LYS A 259 -10.37 5.22 -21.87
C LYS A 259 -10.66 6.63 -22.40
N LYS A 260 -9.86 7.16 -23.34
CA LYS A 260 -9.93 8.55 -23.83
C LYS A 260 -9.78 9.61 -22.73
N TRP A 261 -8.99 9.31 -21.70
CA TRP A 261 -8.70 10.21 -20.58
C TRP A 261 -7.52 11.13 -20.92
N ARG A 262 -7.81 12.24 -21.60
CA ARG A 262 -6.77 13.15 -22.11
C ARG A 262 -5.82 13.67 -21.03
N THR A 263 -6.36 14.17 -19.93
CA THR A 263 -5.54 14.66 -18.80
C THR A 263 -4.73 13.54 -18.16
N GLY A 264 -5.34 12.34 -17.99
CA GLY A 264 -4.66 11.16 -17.51
C GLY A 264 -3.48 10.75 -18.40
N ALA A 265 -3.66 10.78 -19.72
CA ALA A 265 -2.61 10.47 -20.67
C ALA A 265 -1.45 11.49 -20.60
N ILE A 266 -1.75 12.78 -20.47
CA ILE A 266 -0.72 13.83 -20.32
C ILE A 266 0.11 13.59 -19.05
N PHE A 267 -0.51 13.37 -17.90
CA PHE A 267 0.22 13.17 -16.64
C PHE A 267 0.97 11.83 -16.61
N ALA A 268 0.39 10.76 -17.16
CA ALA A 268 1.09 9.50 -17.32
C ALA A 268 2.33 9.64 -18.20
N GLN A 269 2.23 10.36 -19.32
CA GLN A 269 3.36 10.60 -20.24
C GLN A 269 4.43 11.51 -19.65
N LEU A 270 4.03 12.56 -18.93
CA LEU A 270 4.96 13.49 -18.28
C LEU A 270 5.71 12.82 -17.13
N ALA A 271 5.06 11.97 -16.32
CA ALA A 271 5.64 11.32 -15.13
C ALA A 271 6.50 12.27 -14.28
N LEU A 272 5.99 13.50 -14.07
CA LEU A 272 6.79 14.63 -13.61
C LEU A 272 7.52 14.36 -12.30
N THR A 273 6.81 13.86 -11.28
CA THR A 273 7.41 13.58 -9.96
C THR A 273 8.44 12.47 -10.02
N VAL A 274 8.20 11.42 -10.81
CA VAL A 274 9.13 10.31 -11.01
C VAL A 274 10.40 10.81 -11.70
N ARG A 275 10.26 11.63 -12.75
CA ARG A 275 11.41 12.20 -13.47
C ARG A 275 12.23 13.13 -12.59
N LEU A 276 11.59 14.04 -11.85
CA LEU A 276 12.29 14.95 -10.94
C LEU A 276 13.03 14.15 -9.84
N HIS A 277 12.41 13.12 -9.29
CA HIS A 277 13.05 12.25 -8.32
C HIS A 277 14.22 11.47 -8.92
N ALA A 278 14.05 10.90 -10.11
CA ALA A 278 15.10 10.18 -10.81
C ALA A 278 16.30 11.09 -11.15
N ILE A 279 16.07 12.31 -11.62
CA ILE A 279 17.12 13.30 -11.86
C ILE A 279 17.86 13.62 -10.56
N MET A 280 17.14 13.93 -9.48
CA MET A 280 17.76 14.21 -8.18
C MET A 280 18.62 13.04 -7.68
N GLN A 281 18.10 11.81 -7.78
CA GLN A 281 18.84 10.62 -7.35
C GLN A 281 20.05 10.35 -8.25
N SER A 282 19.97 10.60 -9.55
CA SER A 282 21.12 10.44 -10.44
C SER A 282 22.30 11.35 -10.03
N PHE A 283 22.03 12.60 -9.64
CA PHE A 283 23.06 13.49 -9.10
C PHE A 283 23.68 12.97 -7.81
N LEU A 284 22.88 12.44 -6.89
CA LEU A 284 23.36 11.86 -5.62
C LEU A 284 24.21 10.61 -5.85
N MET A 285 23.93 9.85 -6.91
CA MET A 285 24.63 8.59 -7.23
C MET A 285 25.89 8.79 -8.08
N VAL A 286 26.14 9.99 -8.62
CA VAL A 286 27.23 10.24 -9.58
C VAL A 286 28.60 9.80 -9.03
N PHE A 287 28.87 10.05 -7.75
CA PHE A 287 30.16 9.71 -7.14
C PHE A 287 30.26 8.27 -6.62
N SER A 288 29.12 7.65 -6.26
CA SER A 288 29.09 6.29 -5.70
C SER A 288 28.87 5.21 -6.77
N SER A 289 28.15 5.51 -7.83
CA SER A 289 27.82 4.59 -8.93
C SER A 289 27.52 5.33 -10.24
N PRO A 290 28.57 5.81 -10.96
CA PRO A 290 28.40 6.64 -12.15
C PRO A 290 27.57 5.98 -13.27
N THR A 291 27.76 4.67 -13.48
CA THR A 291 27.03 3.91 -14.48
C THR A 291 25.54 3.80 -14.17
N SER A 292 25.21 3.62 -12.89
CA SER A 292 23.82 3.60 -12.41
C SER A 292 23.18 4.98 -12.51
N ALA A 293 23.92 6.02 -12.13
CA ALA A 293 23.48 7.41 -12.24
C ALA A 293 23.12 7.76 -13.69
N LEU A 294 23.98 7.40 -14.66
CA LEU A 294 23.72 7.64 -16.08
C LEU A 294 22.47 6.88 -16.55
N LYS A 295 22.31 5.60 -16.19
CA LYS A 295 21.11 4.82 -16.56
C LYS A 295 19.82 5.46 -16.04
N VAL A 296 19.78 5.90 -14.79
CA VAL A 296 18.63 6.56 -14.18
C VAL A 296 18.36 7.89 -14.90
N LEU A 297 19.39 8.69 -15.19
CA LEU A 297 19.24 9.96 -15.87
C LEU A 297 18.70 9.79 -17.30
N VAL A 298 19.27 8.87 -18.08
CA VAL A 298 18.78 8.56 -19.44
C VAL A 298 17.31 8.16 -19.38
N LYS A 299 16.91 7.32 -18.45
CA LYS A 299 15.52 6.91 -18.28
C LYS A 299 14.61 8.10 -17.89
N ALA A 300 15.10 9.00 -17.04
CA ALA A 300 14.37 10.19 -16.62
C ALA A 300 14.05 11.15 -17.76
N ILE A 301 14.92 11.25 -18.76
CA ILE A 301 14.72 12.15 -19.91
C ILE A 301 14.08 11.47 -21.13
N SER A 302 14.04 10.12 -21.14
CA SER A 302 13.46 9.35 -22.26
C SER A 302 11.94 9.49 -22.31
N PRO A 303 11.33 9.55 -23.50
CA PRO A 303 9.88 9.61 -23.62
C PRO A 303 9.22 8.29 -23.19
N ILE A 304 8.11 8.38 -22.45
CA ILE A 304 7.22 7.25 -22.18
C ILE A 304 6.33 7.07 -23.42
N ARG A 305 6.43 5.91 -24.06
CA ARG A 305 5.71 5.57 -25.31
C ARG A 305 4.81 4.35 -25.11
#